data_22c679569d2b46ae66ccadbb866a75c3
#
_entry.id   22c679569d2b46ae66ccadbb866a75c3
#
_cell.length_a   1.000
_cell.length_b   1.000
_cell.length_c   1.000
_cell.angle_alpha   90.00
_cell.angle_beta   90.00
_cell.angle_gamma   90.00
#
_symmetry.space_group_name_H-M   'P 1'
#
loop_
_entity.id
_entity.type
_entity.pdbx_description
1 polymer ?
#
loop_
_entity_poly.entity_id
_entity_poly.type
_entity_poly.pdbx_seq_one_letter_code
_entity_poly.pdbx_strand_id
1 'polypeptide(L)'
;MKKIYFLILAFVFSFANAQTEGVLVLNEGGAGSNNAEISLINNQSVVTNNYFKLKNNNATLGDTAQDIKIFGDKIFVVLNISNQIKVINKSDFTLITTISTNLDNPRYIAFSGNKFYVTNWGNNGPTNYVSVYDLNTYAHQANIPVGNGPEKIFSKNNKLYVLLKGGYGLNHFMDVINTTTNTVESQVNVGDSPNSIFEKDNLLYIMSSGDPYAQTSFGTLTVYNTTNQTTVSSTTFPVGVKPAYMDTDGTNIYYMNEASIYKTPIDAPSINTTPIAVTPITVNSYGTAYGFNVINNKIYAADPSGYVAPGKIYTYDLQGTLLNTFTVTSLPNQIIAYNSASLSTSENSKASKLTVYPNPASNRFFVQGLNSGNVQVYDLNGRIVINEKYTEKGINVSTLSKGIYIVKVTDKNINFSEKLIIK
;
A
#
# COMPACT_ATOMS: atom_id res chain seq x y z
N MET A 1 25.95 32.95 58.74
CA MET A 1 26.31 32.52 57.39
C MET A 1 25.11 31.76 56.79
N LYS A 2 24.35 32.38 55.88
CA LYS A 2 23.21 31.75 55.22
C LYS A 2 23.72 31.02 53.97
N LYS A 3 23.54 29.69 53.90
CA LYS A 3 23.89 28.89 52.73
C LYS A 3 22.75 29.03 51.70
N ILE A 4 23.06 29.60 50.55
CA ILE A 4 22.17 29.69 49.38
C ILE A 4 22.40 28.41 48.58
N TYR A 5 21.35 27.57 48.44
CA TYR A 5 21.33 26.44 47.54
C TYR A 5 20.82 26.89 46.18
N PHE A 6 21.67 26.83 45.15
CA PHE A 6 21.26 27.01 43.75
C PHE A 6 20.65 25.70 43.24
N LEU A 7 19.35 25.72 42.95
CA LEU A 7 18.67 24.61 42.30
C LEU A 7 18.86 24.78 40.79
N ILE A 8 19.74 23.98 40.18
CA ILE A 8 19.90 23.92 38.73
C ILE A 8 18.73 23.07 38.17
N LEU A 9 17.72 23.72 37.56
CA LEU A 9 16.64 23.08 36.85
C LEU A 9 17.16 22.69 35.46
N ALA A 10 17.55 21.43 35.26
CA ALA A 10 17.93 20.91 33.97
C ALA A 10 16.64 20.71 33.14
N PHE A 11 16.38 21.59 32.17
CA PHE A 11 15.36 21.40 31.16
C PHE A 11 15.80 20.29 30.18
N VAL A 12 15.29 19.11 30.37
CA VAL A 12 15.40 18.02 29.35
C VAL A 12 14.39 18.36 28.24
N PHE A 13 14.87 18.92 27.13
CA PHE A 13 14.11 19.04 25.92
C PHE A 13 13.96 17.63 25.31
N SER A 14 12.84 16.99 25.57
CA SER A 14 12.42 15.83 24.79
C SER A 14 12.00 16.33 23.40
N PHE A 15 12.86 16.12 22.41
CA PHE A 15 12.43 16.24 21.01
C PHE A 15 11.46 15.09 20.71
N ALA A 16 10.19 15.29 20.96
CA ALA A 16 9.16 14.45 20.39
C ALA A 16 9.21 14.68 18.88
N ASN A 17 9.70 13.71 18.11
CA ASN A 17 9.52 13.74 16.66
C ASN A 17 8.01 13.79 16.38
N ALA A 18 7.50 14.93 15.92
CA ALA A 18 6.11 15.08 15.59
C ALA A 18 5.78 14.06 14.47
N GLN A 19 4.84 13.19 14.76
CA GLN A 19 4.34 12.21 13.79
C GLN A 19 3.79 12.96 12.58
N THR A 20 4.33 12.68 11.38
CA THR A 20 3.85 13.26 10.13
C THR A 20 2.79 12.34 9.55
N GLU A 21 1.59 12.88 9.36
CA GLU A 21 0.46 12.18 8.76
C GLU A 21 -0.08 12.95 7.57
N GLY A 22 -0.64 12.23 6.59
CA GLY A 22 -1.20 12.82 5.39
C GLY A 22 -1.23 11.84 4.23
N VAL A 23 -0.95 12.34 3.04
CA VAL A 23 -0.79 11.52 1.83
C VAL A 23 0.54 11.87 1.14
N LEU A 24 1.19 10.84 0.59
CA LEU A 24 2.28 11.01 -0.35
C LEU A 24 1.72 10.99 -1.76
N VAL A 25 2.18 11.94 -2.57
CA VAL A 25 1.92 12.00 -4.01
C VAL A 25 3.21 11.64 -4.73
N LEU A 26 3.20 10.53 -5.47
CA LEU A 26 4.28 10.18 -6.38
C LEU A 26 4.14 11.03 -7.64
N ASN A 27 5.18 11.75 -7.98
CA ASN A 27 5.25 12.53 -9.19
C ASN A 27 6.25 11.85 -10.13
N GLU A 28 5.76 11.40 -11.27
CA GLU A 28 6.54 10.60 -12.23
C GLU A 28 7.76 11.38 -12.77
N GLY A 29 7.59 12.68 -12.97
CA GLY A 29 8.57 13.50 -13.65
C GLY A 29 8.53 13.32 -15.17
N GLY A 30 9.26 14.17 -15.89
CA GLY A 30 9.40 14.04 -17.35
C GLY A 30 10.37 12.93 -17.71
N ALA A 31 9.99 12.06 -18.63
CA ALA A 31 10.84 10.98 -19.12
C ALA A 31 12.19 11.52 -19.66
N GLY A 32 13.30 10.97 -19.21
CA GLY A 32 14.66 11.41 -19.53
C GLY A 32 15.12 12.65 -18.75
N SER A 33 14.30 13.20 -17.84
CA SER A 33 14.59 14.43 -17.11
C SER A 33 15.19 14.21 -15.73
N ASN A 34 15.18 12.98 -15.21
CA ASN A 34 15.69 12.60 -13.89
C ASN A 34 15.13 13.49 -12.75
N ASN A 35 13.87 13.87 -12.86
CA ASN A 35 13.18 14.81 -11.98
C ASN A 35 11.93 14.23 -11.31
N ALA A 36 11.81 12.90 -11.25
CA ALA A 36 10.81 12.24 -10.44
C ALA A 36 10.96 12.66 -8.97
N GLU A 37 9.84 12.81 -8.26
CA GLU A 37 9.87 13.30 -6.89
C GLU A 37 8.62 12.86 -6.10
N ILE A 38 8.65 13.08 -4.79
CA ILE A 38 7.52 12.84 -3.90
C ILE A 38 7.08 14.16 -3.27
N SER A 39 5.78 14.43 -3.30
CA SER A 39 5.17 15.53 -2.54
C SER A 39 4.42 14.97 -1.34
N LEU A 40 4.50 15.63 -0.20
CA LEU A 40 3.71 15.34 0.99
C LEU A 40 2.61 16.39 1.11
N ILE A 41 1.36 15.95 1.24
CA ILE A 41 0.21 16.78 1.65
C ILE A 41 -0.16 16.32 3.06
N ASN A 42 0.09 17.16 4.07
CA ASN A 42 -0.16 16.79 5.46
C ASN A 42 -1.63 16.95 5.85
N ASN A 43 -2.01 16.52 7.05
CA ASN A 43 -3.38 16.61 7.55
C ASN A 43 -3.89 18.06 7.74
N GLN A 44 -3.01 19.06 7.79
CA GLN A 44 -3.35 20.47 7.80
C GLN A 44 -3.49 21.06 6.39
N SER A 45 -3.48 20.21 5.34
CA SER A 45 -3.55 20.63 3.94
C SER A 45 -2.36 21.48 3.47
N VAL A 46 -1.19 21.31 4.08
CA VAL A 46 0.06 21.95 3.66
C VAL A 46 0.82 21.01 2.74
N VAL A 47 1.24 21.53 1.58
CA VAL A 47 2.04 20.78 0.60
C VAL A 47 3.53 21.01 0.85
N THR A 48 4.30 19.95 0.92
CA THR A 48 5.76 19.97 0.87
C THR A 48 6.22 19.23 -0.38
N ASN A 49 6.57 19.98 -1.40
CA ASN A 49 7.14 19.45 -2.63
C ASN A 49 8.62 19.05 -2.47
N ASN A 50 9.14 18.20 -3.35
CA ASN A 50 10.51 17.70 -3.30
C ASN A 50 10.87 17.05 -1.97
N TYR A 51 9.92 16.29 -1.41
CA TYR A 51 10.02 15.74 -0.05
C TYR A 51 11.18 14.75 0.08
N PHE A 52 11.45 13.95 -0.98
CA PHE A 52 12.61 13.05 -0.99
C PHE A 52 13.92 13.83 -0.97
N LYS A 53 14.08 14.85 -1.83
CA LYS A 53 15.28 15.71 -1.85
C LYS A 53 15.54 16.38 -0.51
N LEU A 54 14.49 16.93 0.12
CA LEU A 54 14.60 17.59 1.43
C LEU A 54 15.12 16.65 2.52
N LYS A 55 14.76 15.37 2.44
CA LYS A 55 15.13 14.36 3.43
C LYS A 55 16.46 13.65 3.13
N ASN A 56 17.01 13.81 1.93
CA ASN A 56 18.17 13.08 1.45
C ASN A 56 19.26 13.97 0.87
N ASN A 57 19.56 15.08 1.53
CA ASN A 57 20.68 16.01 1.20
C ASN A 57 20.66 16.45 -0.29
N ASN A 58 19.48 16.77 -0.83
CA ASN A 58 19.24 17.12 -2.21
C ASN A 58 19.55 16.02 -3.25
N ALA A 59 19.63 14.76 -2.84
CA ALA A 59 19.73 13.64 -3.76
C ALA A 59 18.50 13.55 -4.67
N THR A 60 18.68 13.14 -5.92
CA THR A 60 17.58 12.88 -6.84
C THR A 60 16.89 11.55 -6.52
N LEU A 61 15.56 11.50 -6.64
CA LEU A 61 14.82 10.25 -6.53
C LEU A 61 15.16 9.34 -7.73
N GLY A 62 15.09 9.88 -8.95
CA GLY A 62 15.39 9.18 -10.20
C GLY A 62 14.53 9.68 -11.36
N ASP A 63 14.36 8.84 -12.36
CA ASP A 63 13.61 9.11 -13.59
C ASP A 63 12.38 8.20 -13.68
N THR A 64 11.24 8.79 -14.01
CA THR A 64 9.95 8.12 -14.28
C THR A 64 9.52 7.23 -13.13
N ALA A 65 9.08 7.87 -12.03
CA ALA A 65 8.58 7.14 -10.85
C ALA A 65 7.21 6.54 -11.15
N GLN A 66 7.13 5.19 -11.14
CA GLN A 66 5.97 4.45 -11.62
C GLN A 66 5.06 3.93 -10.51
N ASP A 67 5.62 3.46 -9.40
CA ASP A 67 4.85 2.92 -8.26
C ASP A 67 5.49 3.30 -6.93
N ILE A 68 4.65 3.49 -5.91
CA ILE A 68 5.07 3.72 -4.53
C ILE A 68 4.22 2.84 -3.61
N LYS A 69 4.86 2.07 -2.73
CA LYS A 69 4.20 1.22 -1.75
C LYS A 69 4.86 1.33 -0.39
N ILE A 70 4.05 1.31 0.66
CA ILE A 70 4.50 1.16 2.04
C ILE A 70 4.35 -0.29 2.44
N PHE A 71 5.44 -0.88 2.94
CA PHE A 71 5.43 -2.22 3.53
C PHE A 71 6.24 -2.22 4.83
N GLY A 72 5.56 -2.47 5.95
CA GLY A 72 6.15 -2.37 7.28
C GLY A 72 6.66 -0.96 7.60
N ASP A 73 7.94 -0.86 7.90
CA ASP A 73 8.67 0.36 8.21
C ASP A 73 9.37 1.00 6.99
N LYS A 74 9.07 0.54 5.78
CA LYS A 74 9.74 0.95 4.54
C LYS A 74 8.77 1.44 3.49
N ILE A 75 9.27 2.34 2.66
CA ILE A 75 8.62 2.82 1.44
C ILE A 75 9.47 2.34 0.27
N PHE A 76 8.83 1.70 -0.71
CA PHE A 76 9.46 1.25 -1.95
C PHE A 76 8.97 2.12 -3.10
N VAL A 77 9.89 2.69 -3.88
CA VAL A 77 9.58 3.48 -5.05
C VAL A 77 10.20 2.83 -6.28
N VAL A 78 9.36 2.45 -7.23
CA VAL A 78 9.79 1.86 -8.50
C VAL A 78 10.02 2.97 -9.52
N LEU A 79 11.20 2.99 -10.12
CA LEU A 79 11.64 3.99 -11.09
C LEU A 79 11.86 3.31 -12.45
N ASN A 80 10.97 3.60 -13.39
CA ASN A 80 10.90 2.90 -14.68
C ASN A 80 12.16 3.14 -15.54
N ILE A 81 12.41 4.36 -15.99
CA ILE A 81 13.58 4.67 -16.87
C ILE A 81 14.90 4.51 -16.11
N SER A 82 14.94 4.80 -14.82
CA SER A 82 16.14 4.56 -14.02
C SER A 82 16.46 3.08 -13.82
N ASN A 83 15.54 2.16 -14.10
CA ASN A 83 15.68 0.73 -13.79
C ASN A 83 16.11 0.49 -12.33
N GLN A 84 15.44 1.16 -11.40
CA GLN A 84 15.79 1.14 -9.99
C GLN A 84 14.56 1.03 -9.09
N ILE A 85 14.80 0.56 -7.87
CA ILE A 85 13.88 0.69 -6.75
C ILE A 85 14.61 1.42 -5.63
N LYS A 86 14.03 2.51 -5.13
CA LYS A 86 14.49 3.17 -3.91
C LYS A 86 13.76 2.57 -2.72
N VAL A 87 14.51 2.14 -1.71
CA VAL A 87 13.98 1.71 -0.42
C VAL A 87 14.26 2.81 0.59
N ILE A 88 13.20 3.36 1.18
CA ILE A 88 13.22 4.55 2.03
C ILE A 88 12.68 4.19 3.40
N ASN A 89 13.28 4.69 4.47
CA ASN A 89 12.77 4.54 5.83
C ASN A 89 11.47 5.34 5.99
N LYS A 90 10.42 4.68 6.43
CA LYS A 90 9.10 5.32 6.58
C LYS A 90 9.08 6.41 7.65
N SER A 91 9.84 6.28 8.74
CA SER A 91 9.77 7.18 9.89
C SER A 91 10.42 8.54 9.66
N ASP A 92 11.57 8.59 9.01
CA ASP A 92 12.36 9.80 8.79
C ASP A 92 12.54 10.17 7.31
N PHE A 93 12.08 9.30 6.41
CA PHE A 93 12.14 9.45 4.96
C PHE A 93 13.55 9.39 4.37
N THR A 94 14.52 8.84 5.09
CA THR A 94 15.90 8.67 4.60
C THR A 94 16.03 7.46 3.69
N LEU A 95 16.88 7.56 2.65
CA LEU A 95 17.19 6.46 1.74
C LEU A 95 17.97 5.36 2.49
N ILE A 96 17.42 4.14 2.46
CA ILE A 96 18.10 2.95 3.00
C ILE A 96 19.03 2.36 1.95
N THR A 97 18.51 2.10 0.74
CA THR A 97 19.26 1.49 -0.36
C THR A 97 18.62 1.73 -1.71
N THR A 98 19.39 1.45 -2.77
CA THR A 98 18.92 1.44 -4.16
C THR A 98 19.16 0.07 -4.75
N ILE A 99 18.14 -0.54 -5.32
CA ILE A 99 18.19 -1.84 -6.01
C ILE A 99 18.15 -1.56 -7.51
N SER A 100 19.08 -2.14 -8.28
CA SER A 100 19.17 -2.00 -9.74
C SER A 100 19.39 -3.33 -10.47
N THR A 101 19.46 -4.43 -9.75
CA THR A 101 19.74 -5.76 -10.32
C THR A 101 18.46 -6.39 -10.88
N ASN A 102 18.49 -6.91 -12.11
CA ASN A 102 17.37 -7.59 -12.78
C ASN A 102 16.06 -6.76 -12.84
N LEU A 103 16.20 -5.48 -13.12
CA LEU A 103 15.12 -4.55 -13.44
C LEU A 103 15.29 -4.06 -14.88
N ASP A 104 14.22 -4.14 -15.66
CA ASP A 104 14.20 -3.66 -17.05
C ASP A 104 12.81 -3.11 -17.37
N ASN A 105 12.69 -1.80 -17.45
CA ASN A 105 11.43 -1.08 -17.50
C ASN A 105 10.46 -1.52 -16.38
N PRO A 106 10.85 -1.48 -15.07
CA PRO A 106 10.03 -1.94 -13.97
C PRO A 106 8.76 -1.08 -13.83
N ARG A 107 7.65 -1.72 -13.46
CA ARG A 107 6.35 -1.07 -13.38
C ARG A 107 5.79 -1.02 -11.96
N TYR A 108 5.32 -2.12 -11.41
CA TYR A 108 4.62 -2.16 -10.13
C TYR A 108 5.20 -3.22 -9.22
N ILE A 109 5.05 -2.99 -7.90
CA ILE A 109 5.58 -3.87 -6.85
C ILE A 109 4.46 -4.45 -5.99
N ALA A 110 4.62 -5.72 -5.59
CA ALA A 110 3.78 -6.40 -4.60
C ALA A 110 4.61 -7.21 -3.62
N PHE A 111 4.04 -7.53 -2.46
CA PHE A 111 4.71 -8.25 -1.38
C PHE A 111 3.95 -9.53 -1.03
N SER A 112 4.67 -10.64 -0.83
CA SER A 112 4.10 -11.91 -0.36
C SER A 112 5.11 -12.67 0.48
N GLY A 113 4.76 -12.96 1.73
CA GLY A 113 5.67 -13.59 2.68
C GLY A 113 6.93 -12.75 2.89
N ASN A 114 8.09 -13.38 2.75
CA ASN A 114 9.41 -12.73 2.86
C ASN A 114 9.98 -12.29 1.50
N LYS A 115 9.13 -12.01 0.53
CA LYS A 115 9.53 -11.63 -0.83
C LYS A 115 8.78 -10.40 -1.31
N PHE A 116 9.39 -9.68 -2.24
CA PHE A 116 8.69 -8.73 -3.09
C PHE A 116 8.89 -9.05 -4.56
N TYR A 117 7.95 -8.61 -5.36
CA TYR A 117 7.78 -8.96 -6.76
C TYR A 117 7.59 -7.70 -7.57
N VAL A 118 8.28 -7.59 -8.71
CA VAL A 118 8.24 -6.38 -9.54
C VAL A 118 7.96 -6.77 -10.98
N THR A 119 6.92 -6.18 -11.57
CA THR A 119 6.62 -6.35 -13.00
C THR A 119 7.61 -5.57 -13.86
N ASN A 120 8.07 -6.18 -14.96
CA ASN A 120 9.02 -5.57 -15.90
C ASN A 120 8.51 -5.78 -17.33
N TRP A 121 8.48 -4.69 -18.12
CA TRP A 121 8.15 -4.79 -19.55
C TRP A 121 9.28 -5.37 -20.37
N GLY A 122 10.54 -5.26 -19.90
CA GLY A 122 11.73 -5.62 -20.66
C GLY A 122 12.04 -4.59 -21.73
N ASN A 123 13.21 -4.71 -22.32
CA ASN A 123 13.72 -3.79 -23.32
C ASN A 123 13.55 -4.39 -24.73
N ASN A 124 12.49 -4.03 -25.45
CA ASN A 124 12.25 -4.35 -26.87
C ASN A 124 12.25 -5.84 -27.27
N GLY A 125 11.91 -6.75 -26.35
CA GLY A 125 11.89 -8.19 -26.67
C GLY A 125 10.75 -8.94 -25.98
N PRO A 126 10.55 -10.23 -26.29
CA PRO A 126 9.46 -11.04 -25.72
C PRO A 126 9.67 -11.42 -24.24
N THR A 127 10.59 -10.76 -23.56
CA THR A 127 10.99 -11.09 -22.17
C THR A 127 10.29 -10.20 -21.16
N ASN A 128 8.96 -10.31 -21.09
CA ASN A 128 8.22 -9.75 -19.97
C ASN A 128 8.32 -10.70 -18.78
N TYR A 129 8.58 -10.17 -17.60
CA TYR A 129 8.76 -11.00 -16.42
C TYR A 129 8.39 -10.28 -15.13
N VAL A 130 8.19 -11.06 -14.08
CA VAL A 130 8.12 -10.58 -12.69
C VAL A 130 9.43 -10.97 -12.01
N SER A 131 10.21 -9.97 -11.57
CA SER A 131 11.41 -10.19 -10.76
C SER A 131 11.02 -10.51 -9.32
N VAL A 132 11.72 -11.45 -8.71
CA VAL A 132 11.53 -11.90 -7.34
C VAL A 132 12.75 -11.53 -6.50
N TYR A 133 12.52 -10.89 -5.36
CA TYR A 133 13.57 -10.48 -4.43
C TYR A 133 13.27 -10.94 -3.00
N ASP A 134 14.30 -11.22 -2.23
CA ASP A 134 14.19 -11.37 -0.79
C ASP A 134 13.96 -10.02 -0.11
N LEU A 135 13.01 -9.95 0.79
CA LEU A 135 12.59 -8.69 1.43
C LEU A 135 13.61 -8.15 2.45
N ASN A 136 14.41 -9.01 3.07
CA ASN A 136 15.38 -8.61 4.08
C ASN A 136 16.74 -8.23 3.48
N THR A 137 17.20 -9.00 2.50
CA THR A 137 18.52 -8.82 1.89
C THR A 137 18.49 -8.01 0.60
N TYR A 138 17.29 -7.84 0.01
CA TYR A 138 17.06 -7.25 -1.32
C TYR A 138 17.74 -8.02 -2.47
N ALA A 139 18.22 -9.22 -2.20
CA ALA A 139 18.87 -10.04 -3.21
C ALA A 139 17.84 -10.57 -4.22
N HIS A 140 18.15 -10.46 -5.52
CA HIS A 140 17.37 -11.07 -6.59
C HIS A 140 17.42 -12.59 -6.47
N GLN A 141 16.27 -13.25 -6.62
CA GLN A 141 16.12 -14.70 -6.49
C GLN A 141 15.74 -15.40 -7.80
N ALA A 142 14.84 -14.80 -8.58
CA ALA A 142 14.32 -15.39 -9.82
C ALA A 142 13.66 -14.35 -10.72
N ASN A 143 13.47 -14.69 -11.99
CA ASN A 143 12.55 -14.04 -12.91
C ASN A 143 11.46 -15.04 -13.31
N ILE A 144 10.20 -14.63 -13.21
CA ILE A 144 9.02 -15.41 -13.60
C ILE A 144 8.56 -14.90 -14.96
N PRO A 145 8.67 -15.65 -16.06
CA PRO A 145 8.13 -15.22 -17.35
C PRO A 145 6.61 -15.06 -17.28
N VAL A 146 6.08 -13.97 -17.85
CA VAL A 146 4.65 -13.66 -17.90
C VAL A 146 4.24 -13.15 -19.28
N GLY A 147 2.93 -12.95 -19.48
CA GLY A 147 2.41 -12.39 -20.71
C GLY A 147 2.86 -10.95 -20.98
N ASN A 148 2.60 -10.47 -22.20
CA ASN A 148 3.07 -9.17 -22.68
C ASN A 148 2.47 -7.99 -21.90
N GLY A 149 3.36 -7.05 -21.52
CA GLY A 149 3.04 -5.79 -20.85
C GLY A 149 2.50 -5.95 -19.43
N PRO A 150 3.23 -6.66 -18.52
CA PRO A 150 2.81 -6.80 -17.14
C PRO A 150 2.80 -5.43 -16.45
N GLU A 151 1.68 -5.09 -15.87
CA GLU A 151 1.40 -3.78 -15.28
C GLU A 151 1.11 -3.92 -13.78
N LYS A 152 -0.10 -3.57 -13.32
CA LYS A 152 -0.49 -3.71 -11.91
C LYS A 152 -0.34 -5.14 -11.43
N ILE A 153 0.18 -5.28 -10.22
CA ILE A 153 0.37 -6.57 -9.55
C ILE A 153 -0.26 -6.52 -8.16
N PHE A 154 -1.02 -7.55 -7.82
CA PHE A 154 -1.68 -7.70 -6.54
C PHE A 154 -1.34 -9.06 -5.93
N SER A 155 -1.15 -9.12 -4.61
CA SER A 155 -0.79 -10.35 -3.88
C SER A 155 -1.88 -10.75 -2.90
N LYS A 156 -2.31 -12.01 -2.96
CA LYS A 156 -3.23 -12.62 -1.99
C LYS A 156 -3.04 -14.14 -1.92
N ASN A 157 -3.07 -14.70 -0.70
CA ASN A 157 -3.09 -16.16 -0.46
C ASN A 157 -2.00 -16.93 -1.23
N ASN A 158 -0.74 -16.47 -1.15
CA ASN A 158 0.41 -17.04 -1.86
C ASN A 158 0.25 -17.05 -3.39
N LYS A 159 -0.56 -16.14 -3.94
CA LYS A 159 -0.68 -15.90 -5.37
C LYS A 159 -0.42 -14.44 -5.70
N LEU A 160 0.07 -14.22 -6.91
CA LEU A 160 0.12 -12.89 -7.52
C LEU A 160 -0.86 -12.86 -8.68
N TYR A 161 -1.52 -11.74 -8.82
CA TYR A 161 -2.45 -11.42 -9.90
C TYR A 161 -1.83 -10.27 -10.69
N VAL A 162 -1.35 -10.56 -11.90
CA VAL A 162 -0.59 -9.63 -12.73
C VAL A 162 -1.46 -9.21 -13.91
N LEU A 163 -1.87 -7.95 -13.96
CA LEU A 163 -2.60 -7.41 -15.10
C LEU A 163 -1.65 -7.22 -16.28
N LEU A 164 -2.03 -7.75 -17.43
CA LEU A 164 -1.29 -7.63 -18.67
C LEU A 164 -1.94 -6.55 -19.54
N LYS A 165 -1.35 -5.37 -19.58
CA LYS A 165 -1.89 -4.24 -20.35
C LYS A 165 -1.45 -4.27 -21.82
N GLY A 166 -0.36 -5.00 -22.11
CA GLY A 166 0.17 -5.12 -23.47
C GLY A 166 1.42 -4.28 -23.76
N GLY A 167 1.91 -3.52 -22.79
CA GLY A 167 3.06 -2.63 -23.02
C GLY A 167 2.72 -1.54 -24.06
N TYR A 168 3.43 -1.55 -25.18
CA TYR A 168 3.12 -0.68 -26.34
C TYR A 168 2.06 -1.27 -27.29
N GLY A 169 1.52 -2.43 -26.99
CA GLY A 169 0.46 -3.10 -27.76
C GLY A 169 -0.82 -3.21 -26.96
N LEU A 170 -1.56 -4.31 -27.19
CA LEU A 170 -2.82 -4.62 -26.54
C LEU A 170 -2.74 -6.00 -25.86
N ASN A 171 -3.29 -6.12 -24.66
CA ASN A 171 -3.52 -7.39 -23.99
C ASN A 171 -4.80 -7.30 -23.15
N HIS A 172 -5.37 -8.44 -22.78
CA HIS A 172 -6.66 -8.53 -22.09
C HIS A 172 -6.67 -9.58 -20.98
N PHE A 173 -5.49 -10.01 -20.55
CA PHE A 173 -5.36 -11.08 -19.57
C PHE A 173 -4.86 -10.58 -18.22
N MET A 174 -5.11 -11.40 -17.22
CA MET A 174 -4.48 -11.39 -15.92
C MET A 174 -3.78 -12.76 -15.73
N ASP A 175 -2.47 -12.75 -15.48
CA ASP A 175 -1.73 -13.95 -15.09
C ASP A 175 -1.88 -14.19 -13.58
N VAL A 176 -2.13 -15.44 -13.19
CA VAL A 176 -2.15 -15.90 -11.81
C VAL A 176 -0.88 -16.71 -11.54
N ILE A 177 -0.03 -16.22 -10.66
CA ILE A 177 1.27 -16.80 -10.33
C ILE A 177 1.21 -17.44 -8.94
N ASN A 178 1.74 -18.63 -8.79
CA ASN A 178 1.99 -19.26 -7.51
C ASN A 178 3.34 -18.78 -6.95
N THR A 179 3.34 -18.16 -5.77
CA THR A 179 4.57 -17.63 -5.14
C THR A 179 5.45 -18.68 -4.50
N THR A 180 4.96 -19.92 -4.31
CA THR A 180 5.73 -21.05 -3.81
C THR A 180 6.58 -21.67 -4.91
N THR A 181 6.00 -21.87 -6.09
CA THR A 181 6.67 -22.47 -7.25
C THR A 181 7.32 -21.46 -8.18
N ASN A 182 6.93 -20.18 -8.08
CA ASN A 182 7.27 -19.08 -9.00
C ASN A 182 6.88 -19.39 -10.46
N THR A 183 5.67 -19.90 -10.67
CA THR A 183 5.15 -20.26 -12.01
C THR A 183 3.77 -19.65 -12.24
N VAL A 184 3.46 -19.29 -13.49
CA VAL A 184 2.10 -18.93 -13.91
C VAL A 184 1.26 -20.22 -13.90
N GLU A 185 0.18 -20.23 -13.13
CA GLU A 185 -0.76 -21.35 -13.02
C GLU A 185 -1.93 -21.23 -13.97
N SER A 186 -2.40 -20.01 -14.21
CA SER A 186 -3.54 -19.75 -15.09
C SER A 186 -3.50 -18.34 -15.65
N GLN A 187 -4.26 -18.13 -16.72
CA GLN A 187 -4.47 -16.86 -17.36
C GLN A 187 -5.99 -16.61 -17.48
N VAL A 188 -6.43 -15.43 -17.08
CA VAL A 188 -7.86 -15.06 -17.00
C VAL A 188 -8.11 -13.88 -17.90
N ASN A 189 -9.09 -13.96 -18.79
CA ASN A 189 -9.53 -12.80 -19.58
C ASN A 189 -10.29 -11.81 -18.68
N VAL A 190 -9.81 -10.56 -18.63
CA VAL A 190 -10.36 -9.48 -17.80
C VAL A 190 -10.74 -8.23 -18.61
N GLY A 191 -10.70 -8.32 -19.94
CA GLY A 191 -10.96 -7.22 -20.87
C GLY A 191 -9.71 -6.44 -21.27
N ASP A 192 -9.81 -5.73 -22.37
CA ASP A 192 -8.69 -5.04 -23.02
C ASP A 192 -8.11 -3.91 -22.18
N SER A 193 -6.78 -3.82 -22.14
CA SER A 193 -6.01 -2.82 -21.40
C SER A 193 -6.39 -2.73 -19.91
N PRO A 194 -6.25 -3.81 -19.12
CA PRO A 194 -6.53 -3.77 -17.69
C PRO A 194 -5.59 -2.81 -16.97
N ASN A 195 -6.14 -1.91 -16.14
CA ASN A 195 -5.41 -0.77 -15.58
C ASN A 195 -5.52 -0.61 -14.06
N SER A 196 -6.56 -1.18 -13.43
CA SER A 196 -6.78 -1.04 -11.98
C SER A 196 -7.25 -2.35 -11.38
N ILE A 197 -6.83 -2.59 -10.15
CA ILE A 197 -7.18 -3.78 -9.37
C ILE A 197 -7.20 -3.44 -7.89
N PHE A 198 -8.25 -3.85 -7.20
CA PHE A 198 -8.30 -3.90 -5.74
C PHE A 198 -9.05 -5.15 -5.26
N GLU A 199 -8.97 -5.44 -3.98
CA GLU A 199 -9.60 -6.62 -3.37
C GLU A 199 -10.57 -6.23 -2.27
N LYS A 200 -11.71 -6.94 -2.21
CA LYS A 200 -12.62 -6.97 -1.06
C LYS A 200 -13.23 -8.37 -0.92
N ASP A 201 -13.17 -8.93 0.28
CA ASP A 201 -13.86 -10.19 0.66
C ASP A 201 -13.55 -11.37 -0.29
N ASN A 202 -12.28 -11.54 -0.65
CA ASN A 202 -11.77 -12.53 -1.62
C ASN A 202 -12.24 -12.33 -3.08
N LEU A 203 -12.80 -11.18 -3.40
CA LEU A 203 -13.12 -10.76 -4.75
C LEU A 203 -12.11 -9.71 -5.22
N LEU A 204 -11.51 -9.94 -6.39
CA LEU A 204 -10.74 -8.93 -7.10
C LEU A 204 -11.68 -8.19 -8.04
N TYR A 205 -11.65 -6.87 -7.95
CA TYR A 205 -12.33 -5.97 -8.87
C TYR A 205 -11.28 -5.42 -9.83
N ILE A 206 -11.48 -5.64 -11.12
CA ILE A 206 -10.51 -5.32 -12.17
C ILE A 206 -11.18 -4.42 -13.19
N MET A 207 -10.61 -3.25 -13.42
CA MET A 207 -11.06 -2.31 -14.45
C MET A 207 -10.14 -2.40 -15.66
N SER A 208 -10.74 -2.52 -16.83
CA SER A 208 -10.07 -2.48 -18.13
C SER A 208 -10.61 -1.33 -18.96
N SER A 209 -9.74 -0.58 -19.61
CA SER A 209 -10.12 0.63 -20.37
C SER A 209 -10.66 0.34 -21.77
N GLY A 210 -10.47 -0.87 -22.29
CA GLY A 210 -10.70 -1.16 -23.70
C GLY A 210 -9.47 -0.83 -24.57
N ASP A 211 -9.56 -1.13 -25.86
CA ASP A 211 -8.49 -0.80 -26.81
C ASP A 211 -8.36 0.72 -27.00
N PRO A 212 -7.23 1.32 -26.66
CA PRO A 212 -7.05 2.76 -26.78
C PRO A 212 -7.03 3.25 -28.24
N TYR A 213 -6.79 2.35 -29.20
CA TYR A 213 -6.68 2.66 -30.62
C TYR A 213 -7.99 2.45 -31.40
N ALA A 214 -8.96 1.72 -30.83
CA ALA A 214 -10.24 1.45 -31.46
C ALA A 214 -11.36 2.32 -30.87
N GLN A 215 -12.01 3.14 -31.68
CA GLN A 215 -13.13 3.99 -31.22
C GLN A 215 -14.37 3.19 -30.83
N THR A 216 -14.55 2.00 -31.39
CA THR A 216 -15.66 1.09 -31.09
C THR A 216 -15.40 0.22 -29.88
N SER A 217 -14.24 0.31 -29.26
CA SER A 217 -13.88 -0.41 -28.06
C SER A 217 -14.61 0.14 -26.83
N PHE A 218 -14.67 -0.66 -25.80
CA PHE A 218 -15.34 -0.35 -24.53
C PHE A 218 -14.51 -0.92 -23.35
N GLY A 219 -14.66 -0.32 -22.21
CA GLY A 219 -14.08 -0.83 -20.98
C GLY A 219 -14.89 -1.99 -20.38
N THR A 220 -14.30 -2.65 -19.40
CA THR A 220 -14.94 -3.72 -18.62
C THR A 220 -14.64 -3.57 -17.14
N LEU A 221 -15.60 -3.92 -16.29
CA LEU A 221 -15.41 -4.19 -14.88
C LEU A 221 -15.58 -5.69 -14.64
N THR A 222 -14.49 -6.39 -14.35
CA THR A 222 -14.47 -7.83 -14.07
C THR A 222 -14.34 -8.07 -12.58
N VAL A 223 -15.18 -8.95 -12.03
CA VAL A 223 -15.11 -9.42 -10.64
C VAL A 223 -14.65 -10.87 -10.65
N TYR A 224 -13.54 -11.15 -9.98
CA TYR A 224 -12.90 -12.47 -9.94
C TYR A 224 -12.79 -12.97 -8.50
N ASN A 225 -13.24 -14.19 -8.23
CA ASN A 225 -13.15 -14.82 -6.91
C ASN A 225 -11.82 -15.56 -6.75
N THR A 226 -11.00 -15.12 -5.78
CA THR A 226 -9.67 -15.68 -5.51
C THR A 226 -9.69 -17.04 -4.81
N THR A 227 -10.80 -17.42 -4.17
CA THR A 227 -10.94 -18.69 -3.45
C THR A 227 -11.20 -19.84 -4.41
N ASN A 228 -12.21 -19.72 -5.28
CA ASN A 228 -12.54 -20.75 -6.26
C ASN A 228 -11.93 -20.52 -7.64
N GLN A 229 -11.22 -19.40 -7.82
CA GLN A 229 -10.49 -19.02 -9.04
C GLN A 229 -11.41 -18.93 -10.28
N THR A 230 -12.56 -18.29 -10.12
CA THR A 230 -13.53 -18.08 -11.21
C THR A 230 -13.92 -16.62 -11.38
N THR A 231 -14.23 -16.23 -12.60
CA THR A 231 -14.90 -14.96 -12.89
C THR A 231 -16.34 -15.03 -12.39
N VAL A 232 -16.70 -14.10 -11.51
CA VAL A 232 -18.06 -13.97 -10.95
C VAL A 232 -18.94 -13.19 -11.91
N SER A 233 -18.43 -12.08 -12.43
CA SER A 233 -19.13 -11.23 -13.40
C SER A 233 -18.14 -10.46 -14.26
N SER A 234 -18.59 -10.05 -15.44
CA SER A 234 -17.90 -9.11 -16.31
C SER A 234 -18.93 -8.17 -16.90
N THR A 235 -18.86 -6.89 -16.53
CA THR A 235 -19.80 -5.86 -16.96
C THR A 235 -19.11 -4.95 -17.95
N THR A 236 -19.67 -4.84 -19.16
CA THR A 236 -19.15 -3.99 -20.24
C THR A 236 -19.71 -2.58 -20.17
N PHE A 237 -18.83 -1.60 -20.35
CA PHE A 237 -19.21 -0.20 -20.52
C PHE A 237 -19.81 0.02 -21.92
N PRO A 238 -20.59 1.10 -22.13
CA PRO A 238 -21.04 1.48 -23.47
C PRO A 238 -19.85 1.67 -24.42
N VAL A 239 -20.09 1.42 -25.71
CA VAL A 239 -19.10 1.61 -26.77
C VAL A 239 -18.53 3.04 -26.71
N GLY A 240 -17.19 3.16 -26.78
CA GLY A 240 -16.47 4.42 -26.67
C GLY A 240 -16.19 4.89 -25.24
N VAL A 241 -16.77 4.27 -24.21
CA VAL A 241 -16.48 4.58 -22.80
C VAL A 241 -15.25 3.79 -22.35
N LYS A 242 -14.19 4.51 -22.01
CA LYS A 242 -12.86 3.95 -21.66
C LYS A 242 -12.48 4.35 -20.23
N PRO A 243 -13.05 3.66 -19.21
CA PRO A 243 -12.80 4.01 -17.84
C PRO A 243 -11.31 3.79 -17.48
N ALA A 244 -10.78 4.69 -16.68
CA ALA A 244 -9.43 4.58 -16.16
C ALA A 244 -9.48 4.78 -14.66
N TYR A 245 -8.52 4.18 -13.95
CA TYR A 245 -8.34 4.33 -12.53
C TYR A 245 -9.59 4.03 -11.70
N MET A 246 -9.50 3.08 -10.84
CA MET A 246 -10.58 2.66 -9.96
C MET A 246 -10.02 2.47 -8.55
N ASP A 247 -10.81 2.90 -7.55
CA ASP A 247 -10.52 2.64 -6.13
C ASP A 247 -11.83 2.56 -5.34
N THR A 248 -11.78 2.27 -4.03
CA THR A 248 -12.95 2.00 -3.21
C THR A 248 -12.87 2.64 -1.83
N ASP A 249 -14.04 2.98 -1.25
CA ASP A 249 -14.21 3.29 0.16
C ASP A 249 -14.62 2.04 1.00
N GLY A 250 -14.62 0.85 0.39
CA GLY A 250 -15.07 -0.40 0.97
C GLY A 250 -16.59 -0.66 0.82
N THR A 251 -17.37 0.34 0.42
CA THR A 251 -18.82 0.25 0.18
C THR A 251 -19.15 0.52 -1.28
N ASN A 252 -18.44 1.45 -1.87
CA ASN A 252 -18.62 1.85 -3.26
C ASN A 252 -17.31 1.75 -4.03
N ILE A 253 -17.44 1.55 -5.32
CA ILE A 253 -16.38 1.69 -6.30
C ILE A 253 -16.47 3.10 -6.88
N TYR A 254 -15.34 3.79 -6.94
CA TYR A 254 -15.17 5.06 -7.63
C TYR A 254 -14.24 4.86 -8.80
N TYR A 255 -14.55 5.46 -9.94
CA TYR A 255 -13.70 5.37 -11.13
C TYR A 255 -13.78 6.64 -11.96
N MET A 256 -12.80 6.83 -12.81
CA MET A 256 -12.78 7.94 -13.77
C MET A 256 -13.10 7.45 -15.19
N ASN A 257 -13.85 8.25 -15.91
CA ASN A 257 -13.88 8.23 -17.36
C ASN A 257 -13.63 9.65 -17.84
N GLU A 258 -12.54 9.85 -18.58
CA GLU A 258 -12.03 11.16 -18.93
C GLU A 258 -11.82 12.06 -17.69
N ALA A 259 -12.45 13.23 -17.62
CA ALA A 259 -12.37 14.15 -16.47
C ALA A 259 -13.49 13.92 -15.44
N SER A 260 -14.34 12.93 -15.62
CA SER A 260 -15.53 12.70 -14.80
C SER A 260 -15.32 11.58 -13.80
N ILE A 261 -15.82 11.77 -12.58
CA ILE A 261 -15.78 10.80 -11.48
C ILE A 261 -17.15 10.14 -11.37
N TYR A 262 -17.18 8.83 -11.34
CA TYR A 262 -18.38 8.01 -11.19
C TYR A 262 -18.31 7.17 -9.93
N LYS A 263 -19.49 6.73 -9.45
CA LYS A 263 -19.65 5.92 -8.25
C LYS A 263 -20.68 4.81 -8.51
N THR A 264 -20.39 3.61 -8.00
CA THR A 264 -21.33 2.48 -8.02
C THR A 264 -21.20 1.64 -6.74
N PRO A 265 -22.29 1.01 -6.22
CA PRO A 265 -22.16 0.11 -5.08
C PRO A 265 -21.24 -1.08 -5.39
N ILE A 266 -20.41 -1.49 -4.44
CA ILE A 266 -19.44 -2.57 -4.65
C ILE A 266 -20.12 -3.95 -4.72
N ASP A 267 -21.22 -4.15 -3.97
CA ASP A 267 -21.92 -5.44 -3.90
C ASP A 267 -22.83 -5.71 -5.12
N ALA A 268 -23.17 -4.68 -5.88
CA ALA A 268 -23.97 -4.76 -7.12
C ALA A 268 -23.48 -3.71 -8.12
N PRO A 269 -22.27 -3.86 -8.66
CA PRO A 269 -21.69 -2.86 -9.55
C PRO A 269 -22.54 -2.69 -10.81
N SER A 270 -22.85 -1.45 -11.15
CA SER A 270 -23.56 -1.06 -12.36
C SER A 270 -22.86 0.11 -13.04
N ILE A 271 -23.05 0.22 -14.35
CA ILE A 271 -22.48 1.34 -15.09
C ILE A 271 -23.38 2.55 -14.94
N ASN A 272 -22.91 3.54 -14.21
CA ASN A 272 -23.60 4.82 -14.06
C ASN A 272 -23.28 5.75 -15.23
N THR A 273 -24.30 6.42 -15.76
CA THR A 273 -24.16 7.42 -16.83
C THR A 273 -24.04 8.84 -16.31
N THR A 274 -24.38 9.08 -15.04
CA THR A 274 -24.30 10.40 -14.40
C THR A 274 -23.08 10.42 -13.47
N PRO A 275 -22.11 11.31 -13.72
CA PRO A 275 -20.97 11.46 -12.82
C PRO A 275 -21.38 12.14 -11.50
N ILE A 276 -20.67 11.83 -10.42
CA ILE A 276 -20.81 12.55 -9.14
C ILE A 276 -20.04 13.87 -9.16
N ALA A 277 -19.02 13.98 -10.01
CA ALA A 277 -18.25 15.21 -10.22
C ALA A 277 -17.61 15.23 -11.61
N VAL A 278 -17.41 16.44 -12.14
CA VAL A 278 -16.53 16.69 -13.29
C VAL A 278 -15.34 17.49 -12.76
N THR A 279 -14.15 16.97 -12.98
CA THR A 279 -12.92 17.60 -12.49
C THR A 279 -12.47 18.71 -13.46
N PRO A 280 -11.68 19.71 -12.99
CA PRO A 280 -11.07 20.70 -13.89
C PRO A 280 -9.93 20.16 -14.78
N ILE A 281 -9.69 18.85 -14.79
CA ILE A 281 -8.64 18.22 -15.60
C ILE A 281 -8.95 18.41 -17.08
N THR A 282 -7.98 18.93 -17.83
CA THR A 282 -8.15 19.12 -19.27
C THR A 282 -7.97 17.81 -20.02
N VAL A 283 -9.02 17.37 -20.68
CA VAL A 283 -8.97 16.21 -21.59
C VAL A 283 -8.26 16.63 -22.89
N ASN A 284 -7.21 15.92 -23.27
CA ASN A 284 -6.48 16.16 -24.50
C ASN A 284 -6.06 14.83 -25.16
N SER A 285 -5.37 14.91 -26.30
CA SER A 285 -4.93 13.74 -27.07
C SER A 285 -3.90 12.86 -26.32
N TYR A 286 -3.29 13.35 -25.25
CA TYR A 286 -2.32 12.60 -24.45
C TYR A 286 -2.94 11.94 -23.20
N GLY A 287 -4.21 12.20 -22.93
CA GLY A 287 -4.91 11.60 -21.82
C GLY A 287 -5.77 12.57 -21.01
N THR A 288 -6.16 12.09 -19.87
CA THR A 288 -7.09 12.75 -18.94
C THR A 288 -6.45 12.81 -17.56
N ALA A 289 -7.11 12.28 -16.51
CA ALA A 289 -6.47 12.07 -15.21
C ALA A 289 -5.22 11.19 -15.33
N TYR A 290 -4.25 11.42 -14.46
CA TYR A 290 -3.00 10.65 -14.45
C TYR A 290 -2.83 9.77 -13.21
N GLY A 291 -3.68 9.95 -12.22
CA GLY A 291 -3.78 9.13 -11.01
C GLY A 291 -5.10 9.38 -10.29
N PHE A 292 -5.52 8.38 -9.51
CA PHE A 292 -6.80 8.44 -8.79
C PHE A 292 -6.76 7.48 -7.60
N ASN A 293 -7.14 7.98 -6.42
CA ASN A 293 -7.25 7.14 -5.22
C ASN A 293 -8.37 7.63 -4.29
N VAL A 294 -8.91 6.71 -3.49
CA VAL A 294 -9.86 6.99 -2.41
C VAL A 294 -9.18 6.68 -1.08
N ILE A 295 -8.93 7.73 -0.28
CA ILE A 295 -8.15 7.61 0.96
C ILE A 295 -8.87 8.39 2.06
N ASN A 296 -9.13 7.75 3.21
CA ASN A 296 -9.75 8.39 4.38
C ASN A 296 -11.02 9.19 4.03
N ASN A 297 -11.94 8.56 3.29
CA ASN A 297 -13.21 9.14 2.82
C ASN A 297 -13.05 10.38 1.94
N LYS A 298 -11.95 10.51 1.23
CA LYS A 298 -11.71 11.54 0.22
C LYS A 298 -11.28 10.92 -1.08
N ILE A 299 -11.75 11.49 -2.18
CA ILE A 299 -11.31 11.15 -3.54
C ILE A 299 -10.18 12.10 -3.90
N TYR A 300 -9.13 11.56 -4.48
CA TYR A 300 -7.97 12.29 -5.00
C TYR A 300 -7.87 12.04 -6.50
N ALA A 301 -7.95 13.09 -7.31
CA ALA A 301 -7.75 13.03 -8.77
C ALA A 301 -6.51 13.83 -9.15
N ALA A 302 -5.59 13.19 -9.83
CA ALA A 302 -4.31 13.76 -10.25
C ALA A 302 -4.38 14.29 -11.67
N ASP A 303 -4.00 15.56 -11.84
CA ASP A 303 -3.95 16.29 -13.09
C ASP A 303 -2.49 16.45 -13.55
N PRO A 304 -2.10 15.92 -14.69
CA PRO A 304 -0.75 16.11 -15.25
C PRO A 304 -0.52 17.53 -15.79
N SER A 305 -1.54 18.39 -15.75
CA SER A 305 -1.48 19.80 -16.24
C SER A 305 -0.90 19.92 -17.66
N GLY A 306 -1.34 19.05 -18.57
CA GLY A 306 -0.92 19.04 -19.97
C GLY A 306 0.53 18.57 -20.19
N TYR A 307 1.16 17.93 -19.21
CA TYR A 307 2.54 17.40 -19.26
C TYR A 307 3.66 18.44 -19.32
N VAL A 308 3.34 19.73 -19.18
CA VAL A 308 4.30 20.85 -19.36
C VAL A 308 4.41 21.77 -18.14
N ALA A 309 3.57 21.58 -17.14
CA ALA A 309 3.49 22.40 -15.93
C ALA A 309 3.55 21.54 -14.66
N PRO A 310 3.72 22.14 -13.47
CA PRO A 310 3.50 21.44 -12.23
C PRO A 310 2.09 20.84 -12.19
N GLY A 311 2.00 19.60 -11.71
CA GLY A 311 0.75 18.89 -11.63
C GLY A 311 -0.15 19.41 -10.50
N LYS A 312 -1.40 18.97 -10.50
CA LYS A 312 -2.36 19.29 -9.44
C LYS A 312 -3.01 18.04 -8.88
N ILE A 313 -3.42 18.13 -7.63
CA ILE A 313 -4.29 17.15 -6.98
C ILE A 313 -5.58 17.86 -6.61
N TYR A 314 -6.69 17.40 -7.17
CA TYR A 314 -8.03 17.80 -6.76
C TYR A 314 -8.55 16.80 -5.75
N THR A 315 -9.07 17.28 -4.63
CA THR A 315 -9.67 16.42 -3.59
C THR A 315 -11.16 16.70 -3.48
N TYR A 316 -11.94 15.62 -3.40
CA TYR A 316 -13.40 15.67 -3.28
C TYR A 316 -13.85 14.87 -2.05
N ASP A 317 -15.03 15.21 -1.52
CA ASP A 317 -15.75 14.29 -0.65
C ASP A 317 -16.34 13.11 -1.47
N LEU A 318 -16.91 12.12 -0.77
CA LEU A 318 -17.51 10.93 -1.43
C LEU A 318 -18.82 11.23 -2.17
N GLN A 319 -19.32 12.47 -2.12
CA GLN A 319 -20.47 12.97 -2.85
C GLN A 319 -20.08 13.77 -4.10
N GLY A 320 -18.78 14.02 -4.29
CA GLY A 320 -18.26 14.75 -5.44
C GLY A 320 -18.11 16.26 -5.24
N THR A 321 -18.22 16.76 -3.99
CA THR A 321 -17.95 18.17 -3.69
C THR A 321 -16.45 18.43 -3.67
N LEU A 322 -15.96 19.39 -4.43
CA LEU A 322 -14.54 19.79 -4.43
C LEU A 322 -14.18 20.41 -3.07
N LEU A 323 -13.16 19.84 -2.42
CA LEU A 323 -12.67 20.27 -1.11
C LEU A 323 -11.42 21.15 -1.23
N ASN A 324 -10.41 20.70 -1.97
CA ASN A 324 -9.15 21.42 -2.12
C ASN A 324 -8.51 21.17 -3.49
N THR A 325 -7.62 22.08 -3.87
CA THR A 325 -6.70 21.93 -5.00
C THR A 325 -5.29 22.18 -4.51
N PHE A 326 -4.39 21.21 -4.76
CA PHE A 326 -2.99 21.29 -4.37
C PHE A 326 -2.10 21.33 -5.62
N THR A 327 -1.08 22.19 -5.61
CA THR A 327 -0.03 22.17 -6.64
C THR A 327 1.12 21.30 -6.16
N VAL A 328 1.45 20.28 -6.96
CA VAL A 328 2.53 19.32 -6.71
C VAL A 328 3.58 19.40 -7.83
N THR A 329 4.60 18.55 -7.81
CA THR A 329 5.57 18.54 -8.92
C THR A 329 5.00 17.86 -10.18
N SER A 330 5.82 17.63 -11.21
CA SER A 330 5.34 17.22 -12.54
C SER A 330 4.80 15.80 -12.57
N LEU A 331 3.66 15.60 -13.24
CA LEU A 331 3.06 14.30 -13.55
C LEU A 331 2.73 13.45 -12.30
N PRO A 332 1.86 13.93 -11.41
CA PRO A 332 1.42 13.14 -10.27
C PRO A 332 0.61 11.92 -10.73
N ASN A 333 1.06 10.71 -10.41
CA ASN A 333 0.48 9.48 -10.93
C ASN A 333 -0.07 8.53 -9.86
N GLN A 334 0.31 8.70 -8.58
CA GLN A 334 -0.19 7.87 -7.50
C GLN A 334 -0.26 8.62 -6.18
N ILE A 335 -1.31 8.37 -5.41
CA ILE A 335 -1.49 8.94 -4.07
C ILE A 335 -1.63 7.78 -3.09
N ILE A 336 -0.90 7.83 -1.96
CA ILE A 336 -1.01 6.82 -0.90
C ILE A 336 -1.15 7.48 0.47
N ALA A 337 -1.86 6.82 1.37
CA ALA A 337 -1.90 7.23 2.77
C ALA A 337 -0.51 7.12 3.41
N TYR A 338 -0.13 8.12 4.19
CA TYR A 338 1.16 8.16 4.88
C TYR A 338 1.01 8.50 6.36
N ASN A 339 1.69 7.72 7.17
CA ASN A 339 1.87 7.97 8.58
C ASN A 339 3.31 7.60 8.93
N SER A 340 4.11 8.55 9.39
CA SER A 340 5.53 8.34 9.71
C SER A 340 5.74 7.44 10.93
N ALA A 341 4.72 7.22 11.77
CA ALA A 341 4.84 6.26 12.85
C ALA A 341 5.16 4.87 12.28
N SER A 342 6.25 4.28 12.71
CA SER A 342 6.45 2.87 12.51
C SER A 342 5.38 2.13 13.33
N LEU A 343 4.74 1.12 12.75
CA LEU A 343 3.97 0.13 13.50
C LEU A 343 4.92 -0.81 14.28
N SER A 344 6.18 -0.41 14.51
CA SER A 344 6.99 -1.12 15.45
C SER A 344 6.30 -0.94 16.81
N THR A 345 5.72 -2.00 17.34
CA THR A 345 5.86 -2.21 18.77
C THR A 345 7.32 -1.88 19.03
N SER A 346 7.60 -0.71 19.64
CA SER A 346 8.92 -0.45 20.17
C SER A 346 9.17 -1.60 21.14
N GLU A 347 9.94 -2.60 20.71
CA GLU A 347 10.71 -3.34 21.66
C GLU A 347 11.61 -2.28 22.29
N ASN A 348 11.18 -1.79 23.44
CA ASN A 348 12.03 -1.06 24.34
C ASN A 348 13.19 -2.01 24.64
N SER A 349 14.27 -1.86 23.89
CA SER A 349 15.53 -2.56 24.11
C SER A 349 16.18 -2.03 25.38
N LYS A 350 15.55 -2.31 26.52
CA LYS A 350 16.09 -2.32 27.89
C LYS A 350 15.07 -2.76 28.95
N ALA A 351 13.94 -3.34 28.58
CA ALA A 351 13.16 -4.12 29.54
C ALA A 351 13.57 -5.59 29.37
N SER A 352 13.85 -6.29 30.47
CA SER A 352 14.02 -7.73 30.49
C SER A 352 12.93 -8.37 29.65
N LYS A 353 13.31 -9.17 28.65
CA LYS A 353 12.38 -9.81 27.69
C LYS A 353 11.32 -10.60 28.50
N LEU A 354 10.08 -10.06 28.54
CA LEU A 354 8.99 -10.76 29.18
C LEU A 354 8.65 -12.01 28.36
N THR A 355 8.47 -13.16 29.00
CA THR A 355 8.05 -14.40 28.36
C THR A 355 7.08 -15.14 29.25
N VAL A 356 6.06 -15.74 28.64
CA VAL A 356 5.05 -16.56 29.31
C VAL A 356 5.54 -18.00 29.39
N TYR A 357 5.66 -18.55 30.61
CA TYR A 357 6.08 -19.94 30.82
C TYR A 357 5.35 -20.62 32.01
N PRO A 358 5.17 -21.93 31.98
CA PRO A 358 5.30 -22.79 30.84
C PRO A 358 4.27 -22.46 29.75
N ASN A 359 4.67 -22.60 28.50
CA ASN A 359 3.76 -22.48 27.36
C ASN A 359 4.07 -23.64 26.40
N PRO A 360 3.20 -24.65 26.30
CA PRO A 360 1.84 -24.78 26.84
C PRO A 360 1.74 -24.91 28.37
N ALA A 361 0.67 -24.34 28.95
CA ALA A 361 0.33 -24.42 30.38
C ALA A 361 -0.83 -25.40 30.65
N SER A 362 -0.86 -25.99 31.87
CA SER A 362 -1.99 -26.84 32.31
C SER A 362 -2.72 -26.21 33.47
N ASN A 363 -2.01 -25.77 34.51
CA ASN A 363 -2.61 -25.25 35.74
C ASN A 363 -2.32 -23.76 35.95
N ARG A 364 -1.10 -23.37 35.70
CA ARG A 364 -0.60 -21.98 35.89
C ARG A 364 0.42 -21.61 34.86
N PHE A 365 0.52 -20.30 34.58
CA PHE A 365 1.64 -19.71 33.89
C PHE A 365 2.25 -18.56 34.67
N PHE A 366 3.48 -18.25 34.36
CA PHE A 366 4.24 -17.13 34.90
C PHE A 366 4.69 -16.23 33.77
N VAL A 367 5.01 -14.98 34.11
CA VAL A 367 5.62 -14.03 33.15
C VAL A 367 7.01 -13.71 33.65
N GLN A 368 8.02 -14.27 32.99
CA GLN A 368 9.43 -14.04 33.33
C GLN A 368 9.76 -12.54 33.16
N GLY A 369 10.42 -11.97 34.15
CA GLY A 369 10.80 -10.55 34.12
C GLY A 369 9.71 -9.59 34.59
N LEU A 370 8.51 -10.07 34.99
CA LEU A 370 7.43 -9.26 35.54
C LEU A 370 7.40 -9.39 37.06
N ASN A 371 7.51 -8.25 37.76
CA ASN A 371 7.38 -8.20 39.22
C ASN A 371 5.95 -7.82 39.65
N SER A 372 5.28 -6.95 38.87
CA SER A 372 3.90 -6.52 39.10
C SER A 372 3.27 -6.06 37.79
N GLY A 373 1.94 -6.01 37.74
CA GLY A 373 1.20 -5.57 36.56
C GLY A 373 -0.21 -6.15 36.53
N ASN A 374 -1.05 -5.67 35.62
CA ASN A 374 -2.34 -6.27 35.36
C ASN A 374 -2.22 -7.28 34.21
N VAL A 375 -2.66 -8.53 34.47
CA VAL A 375 -2.67 -9.61 33.47
C VAL A 375 -4.08 -9.90 33.05
N GLN A 376 -4.33 -9.80 31.75
CA GLN A 376 -5.60 -10.16 31.12
C GLN A 376 -5.37 -11.33 30.17
N VAL A 377 -6.24 -12.32 30.19
CA VAL A 377 -6.25 -13.44 29.25
C VAL A 377 -7.52 -13.33 28.40
N TYR A 378 -7.35 -13.38 27.09
CA TYR A 378 -8.43 -13.29 26.11
C TYR A 378 -8.60 -14.63 25.39
N ASP A 379 -9.84 -15.00 25.11
CA ASP A 379 -10.15 -16.06 24.15
C ASP A 379 -10.00 -15.55 22.69
N LEU A 380 -10.13 -16.43 21.71
CA LEU A 380 -10.00 -16.08 20.30
C LEU A 380 -11.10 -15.14 19.78
N ASN A 381 -12.19 -14.96 20.53
CA ASN A 381 -13.25 -14.01 20.22
C ASN A 381 -12.99 -12.61 20.83
N GLY A 382 -11.82 -12.42 21.48
CA GLY A 382 -11.46 -11.17 22.15
C GLY A 382 -12.14 -10.94 23.50
N ARG A 383 -12.82 -11.94 24.07
CA ARG A 383 -13.45 -11.85 25.37
C ARG A 383 -12.41 -12.10 26.47
N ILE A 384 -12.39 -11.24 27.50
CA ILE A 384 -11.56 -11.44 28.69
C ILE A 384 -12.09 -12.63 29.50
N VAL A 385 -11.25 -13.64 29.71
CA VAL A 385 -11.54 -14.83 30.51
C VAL A 385 -10.82 -14.81 31.87
N ILE A 386 -9.73 -14.05 32.00
CA ILE A 386 -9.02 -13.75 33.26
C ILE A 386 -8.63 -12.29 33.27
N ASN A 387 -8.76 -11.61 34.42
CA ASN A 387 -8.27 -10.25 34.64
C ASN A 387 -7.82 -10.12 36.10
N GLU A 388 -6.52 -10.25 36.34
CA GLU A 388 -5.93 -10.31 37.68
C GLU A 388 -4.63 -9.49 37.76
N LYS A 389 -4.28 -9.04 38.96
CA LYS A 389 -2.94 -8.51 39.26
C LYS A 389 -1.94 -9.65 39.33
N TYR A 390 -0.82 -9.48 38.62
CA TYR A 390 0.27 -10.45 38.65
C TYR A 390 0.93 -10.50 40.04
N THR A 391 1.19 -11.71 40.51
CA THR A 391 1.95 -11.99 41.71
C THR A 391 2.94 -13.13 41.41
N GLU A 392 3.92 -13.33 42.29
CA GLU A 392 4.91 -14.43 42.18
C GLU A 392 4.24 -15.84 42.21
N LYS A 393 2.97 -15.94 42.59
CA LYS A 393 2.19 -17.20 42.53
C LYS A 393 1.78 -17.56 41.10
N GLY A 394 2.02 -16.68 40.11
CA GLY A 394 1.56 -16.86 38.72
C GLY A 394 0.04 -16.79 38.57
N ILE A 395 -0.42 -16.88 37.33
CA ILE A 395 -1.83 -16.81 36.95
C ILE A 395 -2.41 -18.23 36.85
N ASN A 396 -3.50 -18.48 37.54
CA ASN A 396 -4.20 -19.78 37.49
C ASN A 396 -5.07 -19.90 36.25
N VAL A 397 -4.86 -20.93 35.45
CA VAL A 397 -5.59 -21.23 34.21
C VAL A 397 -6.26 -22.60 34.21
N SER A 398 -6.30 -23.28 35.34
CA SER A 398 -6.85 -24.64 35.47
C SER A 398 -8.35 -24.73 35.13
N THR A 399 -9.07 -23.60 35.13
CA THR A 399 -10.49 -23.52 34.78
C THR A 399 -10.74 -23.24 33.30
N LEU A 400 -9.68 -22.94 32.53
CA LEU A 400 -9.81 -22.68 31.11
C LEU A 400 -9.85 -23.99 30.32
N SER A 401 -10.67 -24.01 29.29
CA SER A 401 -10.71 -25.12 28.33
C SER A 401 -9.40 -25.21 27.55
N LYS A 402 -9.02 -26.39 27.09
CA LYS A 402 -7.90 -26.60 26.19
C LYS A 402 -8.06 -25.71 24.92
N GLY A 403 -7.03 -24.99 24.56
CA GLY A 403 -7.11 -24.09 23.43
C GLY A 403 -6.03 -23.02 23.40
N ILE A 404 -6.20 -22.07 22.50
CA ILE A 404 -5.31 -20.92 22.32
C ILE A 404 -5.95 -19.68 22.94
N TYR A 405 -5.14 -18.93 23.68
CA TYR A 405 -5.50 -17.69 24.35
C TYR A 405 -4.43 -16.62 24.08
N ILE A 406 -4.76 -15.36 24.30
CA ILE A 406 -3.81 -14.25 24.27
C ILE A 406 -3.67 -13.70 25.68
N VAL A 407 -2.45 -13.69 26.20
CA VAL A 407 -2.10 -13.01 27.45
C VAL A 407 -1.70 -11.59 27.12
N LYS A 408 -2.29 -10.62 27.81
CA LYS A 408 -1.89 -9.23 27.77
C LYS A 408 -1.49 -8.77 29.16
N VAL A 409 -0.31 -8.15 29.27
CA VAL A 409 0.22 -7.57 30.50
C VAL A 409 0.33 -6.06 30.34
N THR A 410 -0.25 -5.31 31.30
CA THR A 410 -0.20 -3.85 31.31
C THR A 410 0.25 -3.34 32.66
N ASP A 411 1.20 -2.39 32.68
CA ASP A 411 1.61 -1.58 33.80
C ASP A 411 2.05 -0.20 33.27
N LYS A 412 2.39 0.76 34.14
CA LYS A 412 2.74 2.15 33.79
C LYS A 412 3.67 2.29 32.58
N ASN A 413 4.60 1.33 32.38
CA ASN A 413 5.58 1.33 31.28
C ASN A 413 5.64 -0.01 30.53
N ILE A 414 4.71 -0.92 30.75
CA ILE A 414 4.69 -2.26 30.15
C ILE A 414 3.39 -2.44 29.38
N ASN A 415 3.50 -2.81 28.09
CA ASN A 415 2.41 -3.30 27.28
C ASN A 415 2.94 -4.49 26.46
N PHE A 416 2.68 -5.71 26.97
CA PHE A 416 3.19 -6.95 26.43
C PHE A 416 2.04 -7.87 26.08
N SER A 417 2.15 -8.61 24.98
CA SER A 417 1.16 -9.63 24.60
C SER A 417 1.85 -10.86 24.03
N GLU A 418 1.38 -12.04 24.45
CA GLU A 418 1.91 -13.32 23.98
C GLU A 418 0.81 -14.37 23.85
N LYS A 419 0.98 -15.32 22.92
CA LYS A 419 0.11 -16.47 22.76
C LYS A 419 0.34 -17.47 23.88
N LEU A 420 -0.74 -17.92 24.53
CA LEU A 420 -0.75 -18.97 25.54
C LEU A 420 -1.52 -20.19 25.00
N ILE A 421 -0.97 -21.38 25.14
CA ILE A 421 -1.61 -22.64 24.80
C ILE A 421 -1.97 -23.36 26.11
N ILE A 422 -3.25 -23.73 26.29
CA ILE A 422 -3.72 -24.53 27.41
C ILE A 422 -3.87 -25.99 26.94
N LYS A 423 -3.28 -26.94 27.71
CA LYS A 423 -3.29 -28.38 27.44
C LYS A 423 -4.36 -29.12 28.19
#